data_c32c25ffd8af58b8fce8067179374870
#
_entry.id   c32c25ffd8af58b8fce8067179374870
#
_cell.length_a   1.000
_cell.length_b   1.000
_cell.length_c   1.000
_cell.angle_alpha   90.00
_cell.angle_beta   90.00
_cell.angle_gamma   90.00
#
_symmetry.space_group_name_H-M   'P 1'
#
loop_
_entity.id
_entity.type
_entity.pdbx_description
1 polymer ?
#
loop_
_entity_poly.entity_id
_entity_poly.type
_entity_poly.pdbx_seq_one_letter_code
_entity_poly.pdbx_strand_id
1 'polypeptide(L)'
;MERMLRTLLGLVIGLAIAAAGCPLVCLANVVQITDESEPATPAALYTQEDLEVLAHVICGEAQCYDDQEQLYVGSVVLNRVADPRYPNTIKGVVFQKGQYACTWDGNYNRTPTARNWANATYLLIYGSQLPANVIYQSGRRQGKGVYVKTLRHYYCY
;
A
#
# COMPACT_ATOMS: atom_id res chain seq x y z
N MET A 1 0.96 -5.36 -51.35
CA MET A 1 -0.36 -5.84 -51.82
C MET A 1 -1.35 -5.50 -50.71
N GLU A 2 -1.92 -4.29 -50.83
CA GLU A 2 -3.24 -3.97 -51.36
C GLU A 2 -4.36 -4.74 -50.66
N ARG A 3 -5.26 -4.08 -50.01
CA ARG A 3 -6.50 -3.32 -50.32
C ARG A 3 -7.45 -3.58 -49.17
N MET A 4 -8.39 -2.83 -48.76
CA MET A 4 -9.17 -1.65 -49.10
C MET A 4 -10.11 -1.39 -47.94
N LEU A 5 -10.12 -0.25 -47.41
CA LEU A 5 -11.07 0.86 -47.41
C LEU A 5 -12.52 0.49 -47.82
N ARG A 6 -13.50 0.62 -46.96
CA ARG A 6 -14.89 0.97 -47.30
C ARG A 6 -15.57 1.76 -46.18
N THR A 7 -15.67 3.03 -46.50
CA THR A 7 -16.61 4.04 -46.02
C THR A 7 -18.05 3.65 -46.32
N LEU A 8 -18.99 3.87 -45.41
CA LEU A 8 -20.41 4.04 -45.75
C LEU A 8 -21.01 5.17 -44.94
N LEU A 9 -21.20 6.24 -45.68
CA LEU A 9 -21.95 7.44 -45.35
C LEU A 9 -23.44 7.16 -45.55
N GLY A 10 -24.25 7.30 -44.52
CA GLY A 10 -25.70 7.19 -44.58
C GLY A 10 -26.36 8.49 -44.17
N LEU A 11 -26.63 9.32 -45.16
CA LEU A 11 -27.44 10.53 -45.08
C LEU A 11 -28.92 10.17 -45.04
N VAL A 12 -29.67 10.55 -44.02
CA VAL A 12 -31.14 10.55 -44.03
C VAL A 12 -31.66 11.96 -43.77
N ILE A 13 -32.19 12.55 -44.82
CA ILE A 13 -32.97 13.80 -44.85
C ILE A 13 -34.43 13.42 -44.55
N GLY A 14 -35.10 14.16 -43.69
CA GLY A 14 -36.53 13.95 -43.47
C GLY A 14 -37.17 14.98 -42.54
N LEU A 15 -37.60 16.04 -43.15
CA LEU A 15 -38.93 16.72 -43.16
C LEU A 15 -39.35 17.43 -41.88
N ALA A 16 -39.36 18.75 -42.01
CA ALA A 16 -39.97 19.67 -41.05
C ALA A 16 -41.52 19.57 -41.16
N ILE A 17 -42.19 19.52 -40.01
CA ILE A 17 -43.59 19.90 -39.86
C ILE A 17 -43.69 20.98 -38.78
N ALA A 18 -44.06 22.17 -39.16
CA ALA A 18 -44.41 23.26 -38.29
C ALA A 18 -45.84 23.06 -37.79
N ALA A 19 -46.02 23.07 -36.49
CA ALA A 19 -47.35 23.32 -35.92
C ALA A 19 -47.18 24.27 -34.72
N ALA A 20 -47.88 25.35 -34.83
CA ALA A 20 -47.92 26.46 -33.89
C ALA A 20 -48.64 26.06 -32.58
N GLY A 21 -48.20 26.66 -31.48
CA GLY A 21 -49.12 26.94 -30.35
C GLY A 21 -48.75 26.37 -29.00
N CYS A 22 -48.36 27.24 -28.18
CA CYS A 22 -48.45 27.39 -26.72
C CYS A 22 -47.10 27.53 -25.98
N PRO A 23 -46.87 28.62 -25.32
CA PRO A 23 -45.73 28.73 -24.41
C PRO A 23 -46.18 28.15 -23.04
N LEU A 24 -45.91 26.92 -22.81
CA LEU A 24 -45.91 26.38 -21.45
C LEU A 24 -44.53 26.59 -20.86
N VAL A 25 -44.38 27.63 -20.07
CA VAL A 25 -43.21 27.88 -19.25
C VAL A 25 -43.16 26.76 -18.21
N CYS A 26 -42.49 25.69 -18.57
CA CYS A 26 -42.08 24.68 -17.61
C CYS A 26 -40.81 25.19 -16.91
N LEU A 27 -40.99 25.77 -15.72
CA LEU A 27 -39.88 25.95 -14.78
C LEU A 27 -39.31 24.59 -14.46
N ALA A 28 -38.31 24.16 -15.23
CA ALA A 28 -37.47 23.06 -14.84
C ALA A 28 -36.68 23.50 -13.59
N ASN A 29 -37.20 23.12 -12.43
CA ASN A 29 -36.36 23.07 -11.24
C ASN A 29 -35.21 22.10 -11.54
N VAL A 30 -34.07 22.67 -11.91
CA VAL A 30 -32.80 21.97 -11.83
C VAL A 30 -32.53 21.80 -10.35
N VAL A 31 -32.95 20.64 -9.82
CA VAL A 31 -32.45 20.16 -8.55
C VAL A 31 -30.96 19.93 -8.80
N GLN A 32 -30.15 20.89 -8.41
CA GLN A 32 -28.73 20.66 -8.21
C GLN A 32 -28.63 19.63 -7.08
N ILE A 33 -28.37 18.40 -7.44
CA ILE A 33 -27.89 17.39 -6.50
C ILE A 33 -26.43 17.78 -6.24
N THR A 34 -26.26 18.77 -5.38
CA THR A 34 -25.00 19.02 -4.69
C THR A 34 -25.01 18.13 -3.47
N ASP A 35 -23.98 17.40 -3.36
CA ASP A 35 -23.60 16.60 -2.18
C ASP A 35 -23.86 15.10 -2.30
N GLU A 36 -23.18 14.46 -3.26
CA GLU A 36 -22.61 13.16 -2.97
C GLU A 36 -21.47 13.41 -1.97
N SER A 37 -21.81 13.40 -0.69
CA SER A 37 -20.81 13.12 0.33
C SER A 37 -20.27 11.74 -0.01
N GLU A 38 -19.05 11.70 -0.57
CA GLU A 38 -18.29 10.48 -0.72
C GLU A 38 -18.36 9.75 0.63
N PRO A 39 -18.78 8.46 0.67
CA PRO A 39 -18.86 7.74 1.93
C PRO A 39 -17.50 7.86 2.59
N ALA A 40 -17.44 8.43 3.79
CA ALA A 40 -16.21 8.62 4.54
C ALA A 40 -15.45 7.30 4.51
N THR A 41 -14.35 7.27 3.77
CA THR A 41 -13.44 6.12 3.71
C THR A 41 -13.12 5.81 5.18
N PRO A 42 -13.30 4.56 5.65
CA PRO A 42 -12.93 4.22 7.02
C PRO A 42 -11.53 4.75 7.25
N ALA A 43 -11.32 5.51 8.34
CA ALA A 43 -10.01 6.08 8.66
C ALA A 43 -8.97 4.99 8.44
N ALA A 44 -8.04 5.21 7.53
CA ALA A 44 -7.08 4.20 7.15
C ALA A 44 -6.34 3.75 8.43
N LEU A 45 -6.26 2.44 8.66
CA LEU A 45 -5.59 1.86 9.83
C LEU A 45 -4.11 2.25 9.90
N TYR A 46 -3.58 2.80 8.84
CA TYR A 46 -2.18 3.23 8.68
C TYR A 46 -2.10 4.37 7.66
N THR A 47 -1.01 5.12 7.69
CA THR A 47 -0.74 6.18 6.72
C THR A 47 -0.07 5.63 5.45
N GLN A 48 -0.11 6.39 4.35
CA GLN A 48 0.64 6.07 3.15
C GLN A 48 2.16 6.00 3.43
N GLU A 49 2.68 6.89 4.29
CA GLU A 49 4.09 6.86 4.71
C GLU A 49 4.44 5.56 5.44
N ASP A 50 3.55 5.06 6.32
CA ASP A 50 3.78 3.79 7.02
C ASP A 50 3.90 2.62 6.03
N LEU A 51 3.03 2.57 5.03
CA LEU A 51 3.07 1.55 4.00
C LEU A 51 4.36 1.62 3.17
N GLU A 52 4.73 2.82 2.73
CA GLU A 52 5.94 3.03 1.92
C GLU A 52 7.20 2.63 2.70
N VAL A 53 7.35 3.13 3.93
CA VAL A 53 8.53 2.83 4.75
C VAL A 53 8.62 1.35 5.05
N LEU A 54 7.49 0.70 5.39
CA LEU A 54 7.48 -0.73 5.69
C LEU A 54 7.79 -1.58 4.45
N ALA A 55 7.24 -1.24 3.28
CA ALA A 55 7.54 -1.94 2.04
C ALA A 55 9.01 -1.81 1.63
N HIS A 56 9.59 -0.61 1.79
CA HIS A 56 10.99 -0.36 1.48
C HIS A 56 11.95 -1.09 2.42
N VAL A 57 11.70 -1.14 3.72
CA VAL A 57 12.56 -1.90 4.64
C VAL A 57 12.46 -3.40 4.39
N ILE A 58 11.26 -3.94 4.13
CA ILE A 58 11.08 -5.35 3.73
C ILE A 58 11.86 -5.63 2.43
N CYS A 59 11.77 -4.75 1.45
CA CYS A 59 12.52 -4.85 0.21
C CYS A 59 14.03 -4.84 0.44
N GLY A 60 14.52 -3.91 1.25
CA GLY A 60 15.96 -3.75 1.53
C GLY A 60 16.57 -4.93 2.28
N GLU A 61 15.82 -5.54 3.20
CA GLU A 61 16.30 -6.62 4.06
C GLU A 61 15.97 -8.02 3.51
N ALA A 62 14.86 -8.19 2.77
CA ALA A 62 14.32 -9.51 2.43
C ALA A 62 13.72 -9.64 1.01
N GLN A 63 14.04 -8.75 0.07
CA GLN A 63 13.39 -8.71 -1.25
C GLN A 63 13.31 -10.07 -1.98
N CYS A 64 14.39 -10.84 -1.94
CA CYS A 64 14.52 -12.11 -2.68
C CYS A 64 14.10 -13.34 -1.87
N TYR A 65 13.62 -13.15 -0.64
CA TYR A 65 13.23 -14.24 0.23
C TYR A 65 11.73 -14.52 0.11
N ASP A 66 11.27 -15.61 0.75
CA ASP A 66 9.87 -16.00 0.76
C ASP A 66 8.99 -15.03 1.60
N ASP A 67 7.67 -15.23 1.53
CA ASP A 67 6.73 -14.37 2.25
C ASP A 67 6.90 -14.44 3.75
N GLN A 68 7.23 -15.61 4.29
CA GLN A 68 7.43 -15.79 5.72
C GLN A 68 8.60 -14.93 6.23
N GLU A 69 9.72 -14.92 5.51
CA GLU A 69 10.87 -14.09 5.87
C GLU A 69 10.55 -12.61 5.79
N GLN A 70 9.84 -12.18 4.73
CA GLN A 70 9.40 -10.80 4.56
C GLN A 70 8.43 -10.36 5.67
N LEU A 71 7.47 -11.21 6.00
CA LEU A 71 6.53 -10.95 7.10
C LEU A 71 7.24 -10.88 8.46
N TYR A 72 8.23 -11.72 8.69
CA TYR A 72 9.01 -11.69 9.94
C TYR A 72 9.86 -10.42 10.06
N VAL A 73 10.50 -9.99 8.98
CA VAL A 73 11.24 -8.72 8.94
C VAL A 73 10.33 -7.53 9.31
N GLY A 74 9.19 -7.41 8.65
CA GLY A 74 8.23 -6.35 8.94
C GLY A 74 7.60 -6.48 10.33
N SER A 75 7.39 -7.70 10.82
CA SER A 75 6.89 -7.95 12.17
C SER A 75 7.81 -7.41 13.25
N VAL A 76 9.13 -7.54 13.09
CA VAL A 76 10.10 -6.95 14.03
C VAL A 76 9.98 -5.43 14.06
N VAL A 77 9.72 -4.79 12.92
CA VAL A 77 9.47 -3.33 12.88
C VAL A 77 8.25 -2.99 13.73
N LEU A 78 7.11 -3.68 13.50
CA LEU A 78 5.86 -3.43 14.23
C LEU A 78 5.99 -3.71 15.73
N ASN A 79 6.67 -4.80 16.11
CA ASN A 79 6.92 -5.12 17.50
C ASN A 79 7.76 -4.04 18.21
N ARG A 80 8.74 -3.47 17.51
CA ARG A 80 9.52 -2.34 18.03
C ARG A 80 8.69 -1.08 18.18
N VAL A 81 7.80 -0.77 17.23
CA VAL A 81 6.88 0.38 17.35
C VAL A 81 6.00 0.25 18.59
N ALA A 82 5.58 -0.96 18.94
CA ALA A 82 4.77 -1.24 20.13
C ALA A 82 5.58 -1.29 21.45
N ASP A 83 6.89 -1.40 21.37
CA ASP A 83 7.77 -1.51 22.56
C ASP A 83 8.26 -0.13 23.01
N PRO A 84 8.02 0.27 24.27
CA PRO A 84 8.37 1.61 24.75
C PRO A 84 9.87 1.95 24.73
N ARG A 85 10.73 0.98 24.47
CA ARG A 85 12.18 1.19 24.32
C ARG A 85 12.59 1.74 22.96
N TYR A 86 11.67 1.77 22.01
CA TYR A 86 11.89 2.19 20.62
C TYR A 86 11.01 3.39 20.25
N PRO A 87 11.29 4.07 19.13
CA PRO A 87 10.38 5.07 18.59
C PRO A 87 9.00 4.49 18.33
N ASN A 88 7.95 5.28 18.56
CA ASN A 88 6.54 4.88 18.42
C ASN A 88 5.98 5.04 16.98
N THR A 89 6.85 5.13 15.98
CA THR A 89 6.47 5.21 14.56
C THR A 89 7.32 4.27 13.72
N ILE A 90 6.75 3.75 12.63
CA ILE A 90 7.47 2.86 11.69
C ILE A 90 8.72 3.57 11.16
N LYS A 91 8.57 4.82 10.70
CA LYS A 91 9.70 5.63 10.23
C LYS A 91 10.78 5.80 11.28
N GLY A 92 10.39 6.13 12.51
CA GLY A 92 11.32 6.31 13.63
C GLY A 92 12.11 5.05 13.93
N VAL A 93 11.46 3.88 13.92
CA VAL A 93 12.10 2.57 14.13
C VAL A 93 13.06 2.24 12.99
N VAL A 94 12.61 2.38 11.74
CA VAL A 94 13.41 2.01 10.56
C VAL A 94 14.66 2.86 10.43
N PHE A 95 14.54 4.18 10.63
CA PHE A 95 15.66 5.11 10.50
C PHE A 95 16.44 5.34 11.80
N GLN A 96 16.12 4.60 12.86
CA GLN A 96 16.93 4.64 14.09
C GLN A 96 18.36 4.18 13.77
N LYS A 97 19.34 4.99 14.13
CA LYS A 97 20.76 4.75 13.82
C LYS A 97 21.19 3.33 14.20
N GLY A 98 21.73 2.60 13.23
CA GLY A 98 22.34 1.28 13.44
C GLY A 98 21.34 0.12 13.53
N GLN A 99 20.03 0.32 13.24
CA GLN A 99 19.03 -0.74 13.36
C GLN A 99 18.84 -1.54 12.05
N TYR A 100 18.70 -0.89 10.92
CA TYR A 100 18.47 -1.53 9.62
C TYR A 100 19.57 -1.13 8.64
N ALA A 101 20.40 -2.11 8.23
CA ALA A 101 21.54 -1.86 7.34
C ALA A 101 21.11 -1.25 6.01
N CYS A 102 19.97 -1.64 5.50
CA CYS A 102 19.44 -1.14 4.24
C CYS A 102 19.32 0.39 4.18
N THR A 103 19.16 1.07 5.33
CA THR A 103 18.99 2.54 5.36
C THR A 103 20.27 3.33 5.06
N TRP A 104 21.45 2.70 5.13
CA TRP A 104 22.73 3.36 4.83
C TRP A 104 23.57 2.66 3.76
N ASP A 105 23.26 1.41 3.40
CA ASP A 105 23.96 0.66 2.35
C ASP A 105 23.35 0.85 0.95
N GLY A 106 22.28 1.65 0.85
CA GLY A 106 21.56 1.95 -0.38
C GLY A 106 20.46 0.96 -0.75
N ASN A 107 20.32 -0.16 -0.06
CA ASN A 107 19.30 -1.16 -0.36
C ASN A 107 17.87 -0.66 -0.10
N TYR A 108 17.68 0.30 0.82
CA TYR A 108 16.40 0.94 1.07
C TYR A 108 15.83 1.65 -0.18
N ASN A 109 16.70 2.15 -1.05
CA ASN A 109 16.31 2.86 -2.28
C ASN A 109 15.89 1.94 -3.43
N ARG A 110 15.93 0.61 -3.24
CA ARG A 110 15.40 -0.34 -4.22
C ARG A 110 13.90 -0.17 -4.36
N THR A 111 13.40 -0.40 -5.56
CA THR A 111 11.96 -0.42 -5.81
C THR A 111 11.33 -1.67 -5.19
N PRO A 112 10.39 -1.55 -4.24
CA PRO A 112 9.69 -2.69 -3.71
C PRO A 112 8.89 -3.42 -4.79
N THR A 113 8.91 -4.73 -4.76
CA THR A 113 8.12 -5.58 -5.65
C THR A 113 6.65 -5.60 -5.21
N ALA A 114 5.74 -6.07 -6.07
CA ALA A 114 4.33 -6.27 -5.71
C ALA A 114 4.17 -7.15 -4.46
N ARG A 115 5.07 -8.14 -4.27
CA ARG A 115 5.10 -8.99 -3.07
C ARG A 115 5.48 -8.21 -1.81
N ASN A 116 6.48 -7.32 -1.87
CA ASN A 116 6.85 -6.50 -0.72
C ASN A 116 5.71 -5.59 -0.29
N TRP A 117 5.02 -4.95 -1.26
CA TRP A 117 3.82 -4.15 -1.00
C TRP A 117 2.70 -4.96 -0.37
N ALA A 118 2.41 -6.15 -0.90
CA ALA A 118 1.37 -7.03 -0.36
C ALA A 118 1.67 -7.45 1.08
N ASN A 119 2.93 -7.84 1.38
CA ASN A 119 3.34 -8.24 2.73
C ASN A 119 3.34 -7.05 3.71
N ALA A 120 3.75 -5.86 3.29
CA ALA A 120 3.64 -4.65 4.10
C ALA A 120 2.18 -4.32 4.42
N THR A 121 1.30 -4.33 3.41
CA THR A 121 -0.14 -4.12 3.59
C THR A 121 -0.75 -5.15 4.53
N TYR A 122 -0.41 -6.43 4.38
CA TYR A 122 -0.89 -7.50 5.25
C TYR A 122 -0.53 -7.21 6.73
N LEU A 123 0.72 -6.84 6.99
CA LEU A 123 1.19 -6.54 8.35
C LEU A 123 0.49 -5.31 8.95
N LEU A 124 0.23 -4.28 8.15
CA LEU A 124 -0.45 -3.07 8.62
C LEU A 124 -1.92 -3.31 8.94
N ILE A 125 -2.57 -4.28 8.26
CA ILE A 125 -3.97 -4.64 8.49
C ILE A 125 -4.10 -5.65 9.64
N TYR A 126 -3.26 -6.69 9.65
CA TYR A 126 -3.41 -7.84 10.54
C TYR A 126 -2.41 -7.87 11.70
N GLY A 127 -1.44 -6.96 11.70
CA GLY A 127 -0.41 -6.87 12.75
C GLY A 127 0.74 -7.84 12.57
N SER A 128 1.64 -7.81 13.56
CA SER A 128 2.83 -8.66 13.60
C SER A 128 2.50 -10.15 13.57
N GLN A 129 3.28 -10.92 12.81
CA GLN A 129 3.21 -12.38 12.75
C GLN A 129 4.17 -13.06 13.75
N LEU A 130 4.85 -12.28 14.57
CA LEU A 130 5.75 -12.73 15.62
C LEU A 130 5.20 -12.33 17.00
N PRO A 131 5.51 -13.07 18.06
CA PRO A 131 5.22 -12.63 19.43
C PRO A 131 5.79 -11.23 19.71
N ALA A 132 5.05 -10.42 20.46
CA ALA A 132 5.38 -9.00 20.68
C ALA A 132 6.79 -8.75 21.26
N ASN A 133 7.33 -9.73 22.01
CA ASN A 133 8.67 -9.66 22.59
C ASN A 133 9.80 -10.00 21.60
N VAL A 134 9.49 -10.45 20.37
CA VAL A 134 10.49 -10.75 19.34
C VAL A 134 10.82 -9.46 18.61
N ILE A 135 11.89 -8.82 19.01
CA ILE A 135 12.30 -7.46 18.61
C ILE A 135 13.68 -7.41 17.96
N TYR A 136 14.37 -8.53 17.87
CA TYR A 136 15.67 -8.64 17.21
C TYR A 136 15.60 -9.51 15.97
N GLN A 137 16.24 -9.03 14.91
CA GLN A 137 16.49 -9.73 13.66
C GLN A 137 17.94 -9.56 13.28
N SER A 138 18.66 -10.63 13.04
CA SER A 138 20.02 -10.54 12.54
C SER A 138 20.56 -11.89 12.04
N GLY A 139 21.72 -11.88 11.35
CA GLY A 139 22.45 -13.09 10.97
C GLY A 139 23.01 -13.88 12.15
N ARG A 140 22.90 -13.42 13.38
CA ARG A 140 23.40 -14.06 14.60
C ARG A 140 22.41 -13.90 15.75
N ARG A 141 22.57 -14.72 16.78
CA ARG A 141 21.76 -14.62 18.01
C ARG A 141 21.95 -13.27 18.68
N GLN A 142 20.85 -12.71 19.18
CA GLN A 142 20.78 -11.48 19.96
C GLN A 142 19.81 -11.67 21.15
N GLY A 143 19.81 -10.71 22.07
CA GLY A 143 18.88 -10.71 23.18
C GLY A 143 19.05 -11.90 24.14
N LYS A 144 17.93 -12.31 24.75
CA LYS A 144 17.88 -13.36 25.79
C LYS A 144 17.59 -14.75 25.25
N GLY A 145 16.97 -14.85 24.07
CA GLY A 145 16.61 -16.13 23.49
C GLY A 145 16.24 -16.05 22.00
N VAL A 146 16.25 -17.20 21.35
CA VAL A 146 15.84 -17.34 19.95
C VAL A 146 14.40 -17.82 19.91
N TYR A 147 13.50 -17.08 19.26
CA TYR A 147 12.17 -17.53 18.96
C TYR A 147 12.18 -18.51 17.79
N VAL A 148 12.77 -18.06 16.67
CA VAL A 148 12.91 -18.89 15.46
C VAL A 148 14.18 -18.53 14.72
N LYS A 149 14.78 -19.53 14.09
CA LYS A 149 15.87 -19.37 13.11
C LYS A 149 15.38 -19.79 11.75
N THR A 150 15.48 -18.90 10.79
CA THR A 150 15.29 -19.20 9.37
C THR A 150 16.63 -19.52 8.69
N LEU A 151 16.62 -19.69 7.37
CA LEU A 151 17.87 -19.84 6.61
C LEU A 151 18.73 -18.55 6.64
N ARG A 152 18.13 -17.39 6.93
CA ARG A 152 18.75 -16.07 6.80
C ARG A 152 18.97 -15.39 8.13
N HIS A 153 17.96 -15.39 8.99
CA HIS A 153 17.98 -14.62 10.21
C HIS A 153 17.66 -15.45 11.45
N TYR A 154 18.12 -14.93 12.58
CA TYR A 154 17.64 -15.29 13.90
C TYR A 154 16.65 -14.20 14.33
N TYR A 155 15.47 -14.63 14.74
CA TYR A 155 14.45 -13.77 15.35
C TYR A 155 14.46 -14.04 16.84
N CYS A 156 14.76 -13.00 17.63
CA CYS A 156 15.12 -13.14 19.03
C CYS A 156 14.35 -12.16 19.93
N TYR A 157 14.33 -12.46 21.24
CA TYR A 157 13.69 -11.63 22.27
C TYR A 157 14.63 -11.35 23.44
#